data_1ace5084abd50771cb8b4cfe7a76ebe6
#
_entry.id   1ace5084abd50771cb8b4cfe7a76ebe6
#
_cell.length_a   1.000
_cell.length_b   1.000
_cell.length_c   1.000
_cell.angle_alpha   90.00
_cell.angle_beta   90.00
_cell.angle_gamma   90.00
#
_symmetry.space_group_name_H-M   'P 1'
#
loop_
_entity.id
_entity.type
_entity.pdbx_description
1 polymer ?
#
loop_
_entity_poly.entity_id
_entity_poly.type
_entity_poly.pdbx_seq_one_letter_code
_entity_poly.pdbx_strand_id
1 'polypeptide(L)'
;TAAFLGSAALAASNSIGGIAAQTMFLALADMVYRKANLEHAAASEANLQQSALLIVMLSIPLLGFAMPELTVGWVHPVSPLLVVVYLAGVHLVNRAFREPMWRPRLTGDTEQETPRDPSDERATAADWLGFGALAAVVAGAGWVIAECGVALSVHLGLRESLVGGVFTSVSTSLPE
;
A
#
# COMPACT_ATOMS: atom_id res chain seq x y z
N THR A 1 -0.26 -13.18 -4.42
CA THR A 1 0.43 -14.24 -5.20
C THR A 1 1.30 -15.13 -4.32
N ALA A 2 2.29 -14.61 -3.57
CA ALA A 2 3.13 -15.42 -2.67
C ALA A 2 2.32 -16.23 -1.64
N ALA A 3 1.21 -15.68 -1.12
CA ALA A 3 0.30 -16.38 -0.23
C ALA A 3 -0.36 -17.60 -0.89
N PHE A 4 -0.70 -17.52 -2.18
CA PHE A 4 -1.24 -18.66 -2.95
C PHE A 4 -0.20 -19.75 -3.20
N LEU A 5 1.08 -19.42 -3.19
CA LEU A 5 2.19 -20.37 -3.27
C LEU A 5 2.53 -21.01 -1.91
N GLY A 6 1.77 -20.70 -0.86
CA GLY A 6 1.98 -21.21 0.49
C GLY A 6 3.06 -20.47 1.28
N SER A 7 3.69 -19.44 0.70
CA SER A 7 4.77 -18.67 1.33
C SER A 7 4.23 -17.44 2.07
N ALA A 8 3.56 -17.68 3.20
CA ALA A 8 2.96 -16.61 4.01
C ALA A 8 4.02 -15.61 4.54
N ALA A 9 5.21 -16.10 4.93
CA ALA A 9 6.30 -15.26 5.41
C ALA A 9 6.82 -14.31 4.32
N LEU A 10 6.95 -14.81 3.09
CA LEU A 10 7.34 -14.00 1.93
C LEU A 10 6.25 -12.95 1.60
N ALA A 11 4.98 -13.34 1.64
CA ALA A 11 3.87 -12.42 1.37
C ALA A 11 3.79 -11.28 2.39
N ALA A 12 3.85 -11.61 3.68
CA ALA A 12 3.78 -10.62 4.75
C ALA A 12 4.99 -9.68 4.74
N SER A 13 6.20 -10.24 4.59
CA SER A 13 7.42 -9.44 4.55
C SER A 13 7.52 -8.56 3.30
N ASN A 14 7.02 -9.03 2.14
CA ASN A 14 6.93 -8.20 0.94
C ASN A 14 6.02 -6.98 1.15
N SER A 15 4.88 -7.15 1.79
CA SER A 15 3.95 -6.04 2.07
C SER A 15 4.57 -5.00 3.01
N ILE A 16 5.20 -5.43 4.10
CA ILE A 16 5.87 -4.53 5.06
C ILE A 16 7.11 -3.89 4.42
N GLY A 17 7.91 -4.68 3.72
CA GLY A 17 9.09 -4.21 3.01
C GLY A 17 8.76 -3.22 1.90
N GLY A 18 7.64 -3.40 1.19
CA GLY A 18 7.15 -2.46 0.19
C GLY A 18 6.90 -1.08 0.79
N ILE A 19 6.17 -1.00 1.91
CA ILE A 19 5.93 0.26 2.61
C ILE A 19 7.25 0.91 3.04
N ALA A 20 8.21 0.14 3.55
CA ALA A 20 9.51 0.65 3.94
C ALA A 20 10.31 1.17 2.73
N ALA A 21 10.29 0.45 1.60
CA ALA A 21 10.96 0.86 0.36
C ALA A 21 10.35 2.15 -0.20
N GLN A 22 9.04 2.25 -0.28
CA GLN A 22 8.33 3.47 -0.73
C GLN A 22 8.62 4.66 0.17
N THR A 23 8.62 4.47 1.49
CA THR A 23 8.97 5.52 2.44
C THR A 23 10.42 5.99 2.24
N MET A 24 11.35 5.06 1.98
CA MET A 24 12.74 5.39 1.66
C MET A 24 12.84 6.16 0.34
N PHE A 25 12.13 5.76 -0.69
CA PHE A 25 12.13 6.46 -1.99
C PHE A 25 11.54 7.87 -1.85
N LEU A 26 10.47 8.04 -1.07
CA LEU A 26 9.89 9.34 -0.79
C LEU A 26 10.89 10.24 -0.04
N ALA A 27 11.61 9.72 0.96
CA ALA A 27 12.64 10.47 1.68
C ALA A 27 13.80 10.88 0.76
N LEU A 28 14.22 9.98 -0.15
CA LEU A 28 15.24 10.32 -1.16
C LEU A 28 14.75 11.39 -2.15
N ALA A 29 13.49 11.29 -2.57
CA ALA A 29 12.87 12.29 -3.44
C ALA A 29 12.82 13.67 -2.76
N ASP A 30 12.46 13.74 -1.47
CA ASP A 30 12.45 14.98 -0.70
C ASP A 30 13.86 15.59 -0.57
N MET A 31 14.88 14.78 -0.37
CA MET A 31 16.28 15.25 -0.34
C MET A 31 16.75 15.84 -1.68
N VAL A 32 16.24 15.32 -2.79
CA VAL A 32 16.61 15.78 -4.15
C VAL A 32 15.76 16.97 -4.60
N TYR A 33 14.50 17.00 -4.19
CA TYR A 33 13.55 18.05 -4.56
C TYR A 33 13.77 19.30 -3.69
N ARG A 34 14.59 20.22 -4.18
CA ARG A 34 15.03 21.41 -3.44
C ARG A 34 14.07 22.60 -3.50
N LYS A 35 12.98 22.53 -4.24
CA LYS A 35 12.05 23.67 -4.44
C LYS A 35 11.13 23.87 -3.26
N ALA A 36 10.63 22.80 -2.67
CA ALA A 36 9.75 22.83 -1.50
C ALA A 36 9.90 21.52 -0.74
N ASN A 37 9.53 21.53 0.54
CA ASN A 37 9.37 20.31 1.32
C ASN A 37 8.13 19.55 0.79
N LEU A 38 8.28 18.26 0.45
CA LEU A 38 7.20 17.45 -0.11
C LEU A 38 6.00 17.35 0.85
N GLU A 39 6.24 17.32 2.16
CA GLU A 39 5.17 17.33 3.15
C GLU A 39 4.31 18.60 3.06
N HIS A 40 4.94 19.74 2.76
CA HIS A 40 4.23 21.01 2.58
C HIS A 40 3.52 21.06 1.22
N ALA A 41 4.16 20.60 0.17
CA ALA A 41 3.60 20.57 -1.18
C ALA A 41 2.34 19.69 -1.25
N ALA A 42 2.36 18.51 -0.58
CA ALA A 42 1.28 17.53 -0.56
C ALA A 42 0.38 17.62 0.71
N ALA A 43 0.44 18.74 1.45
CA ALA A 43 -0.31 18.88 2.70
C ALA A 43 -1.82 18.84 2.45
N SER A 44 -2.49 17.83 3.01
CA SER A 44 -3.95 17.73 2.99
C SER A 44 -4.46 16.95 4.20
N GLU A 45 -5.71 17.21 4.60
CA GLU A 45 -6.36 16.45 5.67
C GLU A 45 -6.48 14.96 5.28
N ALA A 46 -6.78 14.68 4.03
CA ALA A 46 -6.91 13.32 3.52
C ALA A 46 -5.59 12.54 3.64
N ASN A 47 -4.44 13.16 3.29
CA ASN A 47 -3.12 12.54 3.41
C ASN A 47 -2.75 12.25 4.88
N LEU A 48 -3.09 13.14 5.81
CA LEU A 48 -2.91 12.89 7.24
C LEU A 48 -3.75 11.72 7.73
N GLN A 49 -5.01 11.65 7.31
CA GLN A 49 -5.90 10.54 7.67
C GLN A 49 -5.45 9.21 7.04
N GLN A 50 -4.97 9.22 5.79
CA GLN A 50 -4.39 8.04 5.14
C GLN A 50 -3.15 7.54 5.90
N SER A 51 -2.27 8.44 6.31
CA SER A 51 -1.09 8.07 7.11
C SER A 51 -1.47 7.47 8.46
N ALA A 52 -2.45 8.07 9.16
CA ALA A 52 -2.98 7.53 10.41
C ALA A 52 -3.63 6.15 10.20
N LEU A 53 -4.42 5.98 9.14
CA LEU A 53 -5.02 4.70 8.78
C LEU A 53 -3.94 3.64 8.51
N LEU A 54 -2.87 3.98 7.79
CA LEU A 54 -1.76 3.08 7.53
C LEU A 54 -1.10 2.60 8.83
N ILE A 55 -0.85 3.51 9.77
CA ILE A 55 -0.30 3.16 11.09
C ILE A 55 -1.20 2.18 11.83
N VAL A 56 -2.51 2.43 11.84
CA VAL A 56 -3.49 1.52 12.45
C VAL A 56 -3.47 0.16 11.75
N MET A 57 -3.49 0.14 10.42
CA MET A 57 -3.47 -1.09 9.62
C MET A 57 -2.21 -1.92 9.83
N LEU A 58 -1.06 -1.30 10.10
CA LEU A 58 0.18 -2.00 10.44
C LEU A 58 0.21 -2.47 11.90
N SER A 59 -0.43 -1.74 12.80
CA SER A 59 -0.48 -2.08 14.23
C SER A 59 -1.34 -3.32 14.51
N ILE A 60 -2.43 -3.51 13.77
CA ILE A 60 -3.36 -4.65 13.97
C ILE A 60 -2.67 -6.01 13.76
N PRO A 61 -1.93 -6.29 12.67
CA PRO A 61 -1.18 -7.53 12.52
C PRO A 61 -0.10 -7.73 13.60
N LEU A 62 0.59 -6.65 14.01
CA LEU A 62 1.57 -6.73 15.08
C LEU A 62 0.94 -7.17 16.41
N LEU A 63 -0.24 -6.66 16.73
CA LEU A 63 -1.01 -7.13 17.88
C LEU A 63 -1.40 -8.60 17.70
N GLY A 64 -1.79 -9.02 16.50
CA GLY A 64 -2.10 -10.41 16.19
C GLY A 64 -0.93 -11.36 16.44
N PHE A 65 0.29 -10.95 16.13
CA PHE A 65 1.50 -11.74 16.44
C PHE A 65 1.80 -11.84 17.94
N ALA A 66 1.37 -10.86 18.74
CA ALA A 66 1.55 -10.85 20.18
C ALA A 66 0.44 -11.61 20.95
N MET A 67 -0.66 -11.93 20.29
CA MET A 67 -1.77 -12.67 20.87
C MET A 67 -1.54 -14.18 20.75
N PRO A 68 -2.15 -14.99 21.67
CA PRO A 68 -2.19 -16.45 21.49
C PRO A 68 -2.83 -16.81 20.15
N GLU A 69 -2.48 -17.96 19.58
CA GLU A 69 -3.08 -18.47 18.33
C GLU A 69 -4.58 -18.74 18.54
N LEU A 70 -5.38 -17.72 18.32
CA LEU A 70 -6.84 -17.78 18.35
C LEU A 70 -7.34 -17.90 16.90
N THR A 71 -7.88 -19.05 16.55
CA THR A 71 -8.53 -19.24 15.26
C THR A 71 -10.02 -19.53 15.49
N VAL A 72 -10.88 -18.78 14.81
CA VAL A 72 -12.31 -19.09 14.72
C VAL A 72 -12.56 -19.75 13.37
N GLY A 73 -12.62 -21.07 13.38
CA GLY A 73 -12.65 -21.86 12.16
C GLY A 73 -11.28 -21.84 11.44
N TRP A 74 -11.23 -21.26 10.26
CA TRP A 74 -10.03 -21.19 9.40
C TRP A 74 -9.40 -19.79 9.36
N VAL A 75 -9.96 -18.82 10.07
CA VAL A 75 -9.60 -17.41 9.97
C VAL A 75 -9.19 -16.87 11.33
N HIS A 76 -8.06 -16.19 11.38
CA HIS A 76 -7.64 -15.45 12.56
C HIS A 76 -8.51 -14.18 12.69
N PRO A 77 -8.99 -13.82 13.91
CA PRO A 77 -9.87 -12.65 14.13
C PRO A 77 -9.29 -11.31 13.62
N VAL A 78 -7.99 -11.19 13.54
CA VAL A 78 -7.27 -10.04 12.98
C VAL A 78 -7.64 -9.80 11.51
N SER A 79 -7.88 -10.85 10.72
CA SER A 79 -8.17 -10.71 9.30
C SER A 79 -9.49 -9.98 9.02
N PRO A 80 -10.65 -10.39 9.58
CA PRO A 80 -11.89 -9.64 9.41
C PRO A 80 -11.81 -8.25 10.05
N LEU A 81 -11.09 -8.09 11.18
CA LEU A 81 -10.88 -6.78 11.80
C LEU A 81 -10.15 -5.83 10.83
N LEU A 82 -9.11 -6.29 10.15
CA LEU A 82 -8.39 -5.51 9.12
C LEU A 82 -9.34 -5.03 8.02
N VAL A 83 -10.20 -5.92 7.52
CA VAL A 83 -11.17 -5.55 6.47
C VAL A 83 -12.13 -4.47 6.95
N VAL A 84 -12.68 -4.63 8.16
CA VAL A 84 -13.60 -3.64 8.74
C VAL A 84 -12.92 -2.30 8.95
N VAL A 85 -11.72 -2.28 9.53
CA VAL A 85 -10.95 -1.05 9.78
C VAL A 85 -10.56 -0.38 8.46
N TYR A 86 -10.16 -1.16 7.44
CA TYR A 86 -9.85 -0.63 6.12
C TYR A 86 -11.06 0.04 5.48
N LEU A 87 -12.21 -0.63 5.43
CA LEU A 87 -13.42 -0.07 4.83
C LEU A 87 -13.91 1.19 5.58
N ALA A 88 -13.88 1.18 6.91
CA ALA A 88 -14.21 2.34 7.72
C ALA A 88 -13.22 3.49 7.47
N GLY A 89 -11.91 3.19 7.42
CA GLY A 89 -10.87 4.15 7.16
C GLY A 89 -10.98 4.79 5.77
N VAL A 90 -11.19 3.99 4.74
CA VAL A 90 -11.41 4.50 3.38
C VAL A 90 -12.64 5.40 3.31
N HIS A 91 -13.72 5.04 4.02
CA HIS A 91 -14.91 5.88 4.09
C HIS A 91 -14.61 7.24 4.75
N LEU A 92 -13.86 7.26 5.86
CA LEU A 92 -13.46 8.49 6.55
C LEU A 92 -12.56 9.36 5.67
N VAL A 93 -11.54 8.78 5.04
CA VAL A 93 -10.63 9.49 4.13
C VAL A 93 -11.39 10.10 2.96
N ASN A 94 -12.31 9.35 2.34
CA ASN A 94 -13.12 9.86 1.23
C ASN A 94 -14.03 11.02 1.67
N ARG A 95 -14.54 10.99 2.91
CA ARG A 95 -15.31 12.11 3.47
C ARG A 95 -14.42 13.34 3.68
N ALA A 96 -13.24 13.18 4.27
CA ALA A 96 -12.27 14.27 4.46
C ALA A 96 -11.81 14.88 3.13
N PHE A 97 -11.69 14.05 2.09
CA PHE A 97 -11.34 14.52 0.76
C PHE A 97 -12.45 15.40 0.14
N ARG A 98 -13.73 15.06 0.36
CA ARG A 98 -14.88 15.81 -0.17
C ARG A 98 -15.20 17.05 0.65
N GLU A 99 -15.13 16.94 1.98
CA GLU A 99 -15.52 17.97 2.93
C GLU A 99 -14.43 18.12 4.00
N PRO A 100 -13.25 18.69 3.66
CA PRO A 100 -12.15 18.82 4.61
C PRO A 100 -12.54 19.78 5.73
N MET A 101 -12.39 19.32 6.98
CA MET A 101 -12.58 20.15 8.18
C MET A 101 -11.41 21.11 8.42
N TRP A 102 -10.25 20.78 7.88
CA TRP A 102 -9.03 21.57 7.94
C TRP A 102 -8.43 21.73 6.54
N ARG A 103 -7.89 22.90 6.27
CA ARG A 103 -7.18 23.17 5.03
C ARG A 103 -5.80 23.74 5.35
N PRO A 104 -4.73 23.26 4.69
CA PRO A 104 -3.41 23.84 4.84
C PRO A 104 -3.41 25.29 4.33
N ARG A 105 -2.50 26.10 4.86
CA ARG A 105 -2.25 27.41 4.28
C ARG A 105 -1.60 27.21 2.92
N LEU A 106 -2.30 27.62 1.90
CA LEU A 106 -1.81 27.52 0.53
C LEU A 106 -0.69 28.53 0.31
N THR A 107 0.43 28.05 -0.18
CA THR A 107 1.56 28.85 -0.67
C THR A 107 1.76 28.55 -2.16
N GLY A 108 2.66 29.26 -2.83
CA GLY A 108 2.98 28.99 -4.24
C GLY A 108 3.53 27.59 -4.52
N ASP A 109 3.96 26.89 -3.48
CA ASP A 109 4.56 25.55 -3.56
C ASP A 109 3.58 24.43 -3.15
N THR A 110 2.33 24.79 -2.79
CA THR A 110 1.31 23.80 -2.39
C THR A 110 0.49 23.39 -3.62
N GLU A 111 0.53 22.12 -3.98
CA GLU A 111 -0.34 21.55 -5.01
C GLU A 111 -1.68 21.14 -4.39
N GLN A 112 -2.77 21.68 -4.91
CA GLN A 112 -4.11 21.26 -4.50
C GLN A 112 -4.56 20.08 -5.36
N GLU A 113 -4.84 18.96 -4.74
CA GLU A 113 -5.64 17.91 -5.36
C GLU A 113 -7.09 18.37 -5.44
N THR A 114 -7.52 18.78 -6.62
CA THR A 114 -8.94 19.04 -6.89
C THR A 114 -9.64 17.70 -7.14
N PRO A 115 -10.72 17.38 -6.40
CA PRO A 115 -11.54 16.22 -6.72
C PRO A 115 -12.04 16.34 -8.17
N ARG A 116 -11.78 15.32 -8.98
CA ARG A 116 -12.42 15.23 -10.30
C ARG A 116 -13.92 15.17 -10.11
N ASP A 117 -14.64 16.00 -10.86
CA ASP A 117 -16.11 15.97 -10.86
C ASP A 117 -16.56 14.61 -11.41
N PRO A 118 -17.35 13.81 -10.67
CA PRO A 118 -17.84 12.52 -11.15
C PRO A 118 -18.69 12.60 -12.43
N SER A 119 -19.10 13.81 -12.81
CA SER A 119 -19.88 14.05 -14.04
C SER A 119 -19.04 14.17 -15.31
N ASP A 120 -17.72 14.40 -15.18
CA ASP A 120 -16.89 14.74 -16.35
C ASP A 120 -16.47 13.55 -17.22
N GLU A 121 -16.42 12.33 -16.68
CA GLU A 121 -16.11 11.15 -17.50
C GLU A 121 -16.82 9.89 -16.96
N ARG A 122 -17.86 9.45 -17.63
CA ARG A 122 -18.36 8.09 -17.42
C ARG A 122 -17.37 7.12 -18.03
N ALA A 123 -16.77 6.26 -17.20
CA ALA A 123 -15.88 5.20 -17.66
C ALA A 123 -16.59 4.38 -18.78
N THR A 124 -15.96 4.29 -19.90
CA THR A 124 -16.46 3.53 -21.06
C THR A 124 -16.13 2.04 -20.90
N ALA A 125 -16.79 1.19 -21.70
CA ALA A 125 -16.43 -0.24 -21.72
C ALA A 125 -14.97 -0.45 -22.14
N ALA A 126 -14.39 0.43 -22.95
CA ALA A 126 -12.98 0.37 -23.34
C ALA A 126 -12.05 0.66 -22.15
N ASP A 127 -12.42 1.59 -21.26
CA ASP A 127 -11.64 1.90 -20.05
C ASP A 127 -11.62 0.71 -19.11
N TRP A 128 -12.76 0.03 -18.93
CA TRP A 128 -12.85 -1.17 -18.13
C TRP A 128 -12.06 -2.35 -18.71
N LEU A 129 -12.07 -2.50 -20.04
CA LEU A 129 -11.25 -3.51 -20.72
C LEU A 129 -9.76 -3.20 -20.58
N GLY A 130 -9.36 -1.94 -20.76
CA GLY A 130 -7.97 -1.48 -20.56
C GLY A 130 -7.51 -1.71 -19.14
N PHE A 131 -8.32 -1.33 -18.15
CA PHE A 131 -8.04 -1.61 -16.73
C PHE A 131 -7.89 -3.11 -16.47
N GLY A 132 -8.81 -3.93 -16.96
CA GLY A 132 -8.76 -5.38 -16.79
C GLY A 132 -7.50 -6.00 -17.42
N ALA A 133 -7.11 -5.56 -18.61
CA ALA A 133 -5.89 -6.03 -19.28
C ALA A 133 -4.63 -5.64 -18.47
N LEU A 134 -4.52 -4.40 -18.03
CA LEU A 134 -3.40 -3.94 -17.19
C LEU A 134 -3.37 -4.67 -15.85
N ALA A 135 -4.52 -4.86 -15.21
CA ALA A 135 -4.60 -5.62 -13.96
C ALA A 135 -4.13 -7.07 -14.14
N ALA A 136 -4.46 -7.71 -15.27
CA ALA A 136 -3.99 -9.06 -15.59
C ALA A 136 -2.48 -9.11 -15.80
N VAL A 137 -1.89 -8.13 -16.48
CA VAL A 137 -0.43 -8.01 -16.66
C VAL A 137 0.27 -7.82 -15.31
N VAL A 138 -0.23 -6.93 -14.47
CA VAL A 138 0.35 -6.68 -13.13
C VAL A 138 0.23 -7.93 -12.25
N ALA A 139 -0.92 -8.62 -12.29
CA ALA A 139 -1.10 -9.88 -11.55
C ALA A 139 -0.13 -10.96 -12.03
N GLY A 140 0.06 -11.10 -13.35
CA GLY A 140 1.01 -12.04 -13.94
C GLY A 140 2.46 -11.73 -13.56
N ALA A 141 2.86 -10.46 -13.65
CA ALA A 141 4.18 -10.00 -13.22
C ALA A 141 4.42 -10.28 -11.72
N GLY A 142 3.43 -9.96 -10.87
CA GLY A 142 3.49 -10.26 -9.43
C GLY A 142 3.58 -11.76 -9.14
N TRP A 143 2.96 -12.61 -9.96
CA TRP A 143 3.11 -14.07 -9.85
C TRP A 143 4.56 -14.48 -10.14
N VAL A 144 5.13 -14.01 -11.25
CA VAL A 144 6.52 -14.31 -11.63
C VAL A 144 7.50 -13.83 -10.53
N ILE A 145 7.33 -12.63 -10.01
CA ILE A 145 8.17 -12.12 -8.91
C ILE A 145 8.06 -13.03 -7.67
N ALA A 146 6.86 -13.49 -7.33
CA ALA A 146 6.66 -14.38 -6.19
C ALA A 146 7.36 -15.74 -6.39
N GLU A 147 7.24 -16.35 -7.57
CA GLU A 147 7.95 -17.60 -7.92
C GLU A 147 9.47 -17.41 -7.86
N CYS A 148 9.98 -16.32 -8.43
CA CYS A 148 11.41 -16.00 -8.35
C CYS A 148 11.86 -15.79 -6.89
N GLY A 149 11.02 -15.17 -6.05
CA GLY A 149 11.30 -14.99 -4.62
C GLY A 149 11.41 -16.33 -3.87
N VAL A 150 10.47 -17.25 -4.11
CA VAL A 150 10.52 -18.59 -3.54
C VAL A 150 11.75 -19.35 -4.03
N ALA A 151 12.01 -19.35 -5.33
CA ALA A 151 13.18 -19.99 -5.90
C ALA A 151 14.49 -19.44 -5.34
N LEU A 152 14.59 -18.12 -5.18
CA LEU A 152 15.75 -17.44 -4.61
C LEU A 152 15.99 -17.85 -3.16
N SER A 153 14.92 -17.95 -2.34
CA SER A 153 15.03 -18.39 -0.96
C SER A 153 15.58 -19.82 -0.86
N VAL A 154 15.10 -20.70 -1.72
CA VAL A 154 15.53 -22.12 -1.75
C VAL A 154 16.98 -22.24 -2.26
N HIS A 155 17.32 -21.61 -3.39
CA HIS A 155 18.63 -21.75 -4.01
C HIS A 155 19.77 -21.11 -3.21
N LEU A 156 19.50 -19.98 -2.56
CA LEU A 156 20.50 -19.27 -1.76
C LEU A 156 20.45 -19.62 -0.27
N GLY A 157 19.48 -20.43 0.17
CA GLY A 157 19.27 -20.76 1.58
C GLY A 157 18.88 -19.55 2.43
N LEU A 158 18.28 -18.52 1.80
CA LEU A 158 17.84 -17.31 2.48
C LEU A 158 16.47 -17.52 3.12
N ARG A 159 16.21 -16.80 4.20
CA ARG A 159 14.87 -16.79 4.79
C ARG A 159 13.89 -16.08 3.86
N GLU A 160 12.71 -16.66 3.67
CA GLU A 160 11.64 -16.06 2.86
C GLU A 160 11.29 -14.62 3.29
N SER A 161 11.36 -14.35 4.60
CA SER A 161 11.11 -13.01 5.13
C SER A 161 12.15 -11.98 4.67
N LEU A 162 13.41 -12.38 4.48
CA LEU A 162 14.46 -11.51 3.97
C LEU A 162 14.26 -11.28 2.46
N VAL A 163 13.96 -12.35 1.73
CA VAL A 163 13.72 -12.25 0.29
C VAL A 163 12.48 -11.36 0.03
N GLY A 164 11.38 -11.59 0.77
CA GLY A 164 10.17 -10.78 0.68
C GLY A 164 10.40 -9.33 1.07
N GLY A 165 11.01 -9.10 2.22
CA GLY A 165 11.18 -7.76 2.79
C GLY A 165 12.20 -6.86 2.07
N VAL A 166 13.14 -7.44 1.32
CA VAL A 166 14.18 -6.67 0.63
C VAL A 166 14.07 -6.82 -0.89
N PHE A 167 14.24 -8.04 -1.41
CA PHE A 167 14.36 -8.23 -2.85
C PHE A 167 13.03 -8.03 -3.59
N THR A 168 11.98 -8.74 -3.17
CA THR A 168 10.70 -8.64 -3.88
C THR A 168 9.99 -7.32 -3.59
N SER A 169 10.11 -6.78 -2.37
CA SER A 169 9.52 -5.50 -2.00
C SER A 169 10.13 -4.33 -2.77
N VAL A 170 11.45 -4.24 -2.88
CA VAL A 170 12.11 -3.21 -3.69
C VAL A 170 11.72 -3.37 -5.16
N SER A 171 11.73 -4.60 -5.70
CA SER A 171 11.37 -4.85 -7.10
C SER A 171 9.92 -4.44 -7.44
N THR A 172 9.00 -4.63 -6.51
CA THR A 172 7.58 -4.26 -6.71
C THR A 172 7.31 -2.78 -6.46
N SER A 173 8.13 -2.11 -5.65
CA SER A 173 7.96 -0.69 -5.31
C SER A 173 8.72 0.27 -6.24
N LEU A 174 9.68 -0.23 -7.06
CA LEU A 174 10.42 0.59 -8.01
C LEU A 174 9.57 1.31 -9.07
N PRO A 175 8.46 0.73 -9.58
CA PRO A 175 7.62 1.41 -10.58
C PRO A 175 6.74 2.53 -10.00
N GLU A 176 6.58 2.61 -8.70
CA GLU A 176 5.76 3.59 -7.99
C GLU A 176 6.53 4.87 -7.67
#